data_c2d89ba5a514af338e2326c28d7d0e23
#
_entry.id   c2d89ba5a514af338e2326c28d7d0e23
#
_cell.length_a   1.000
_cell.length_b   1.000
_cell.length_c   1.000
_cell.angle_alpha   90.00
_cell.angle_beta   90.00
_cell.angle_gamma   90.00
#
_symmetry.space_group_name_H-M   'P 1'
#
loop_
_entity.id
_entity.type
_entity.pdbx_description
1 polymer ?
#
loop_
_entity_poly.entity_id
_entity_poly.type
_entity_poly.pdbx_seq_one_letter_code
_entity_poly.pdbx_strand_id
1 'polypeptide(L)'
;IQFMENRLFDLSKEKTNELIWTLEHNEIYTGGTSFDENEILDKKINVIKTNRGGKITYHGPGQLICYFVIDLKKRKKDIRKFISVIEKTIIDTIKFYNIDTFPDKKNIGIWYNDGSDIKKVAAIGVRVSKWIAYHGFAININNDLNKYKSIVPCGIKDKGVINLNTIKSQDYNDLEKKLIENFIINLKN
;
A
#
# COMPACT_ATOMS: atom_id res chain seq x y z
N ILE A 1 4.93 2.39 13.68
CA ILE A 1 4.59 0.97 13.99
C ILE A 1 3.91 0.90 15.36
N GLN A 2 4.55 1.33 16.44
CA GLN A 2 4.03 1.25 17.81
C GLN A 2 2.60 1.79 17.97
N PHE A 3 2.28 2.91 17.33
CA PHE A 3 0.92 3.47 17.35
C PHE A 3 -0.14 2.51 16.78
N MET A 4 0.16 1.84 15.66
CA MET A 4 -0.75 0.85 15.06
C MET A 4 -0.90 -0.39 15.95
N GLU A 5 0.18 -0.85 16.57
CA GLU A 5 0.17 -2.02 17.46
C GLU A 5 -0.64 -1.73 18.73
N ASN A 6 -0.50 -0.54 19.31
CA ASN A 6 -1.33 -0.09 20.44
C ASN A 6 -2.81 -0.02 20.03
N ARG A 7 -3.11 0.57 18.86
CA ARG A 7 -4.47 0.63 18.33
C ARG A 7 -5.07 -0.76 18.09
N LEU A 8 -4.26 -1.70 17.55
CA LEU A 8 -4.67 -3.09 17.36
C LEU A 8 -5.00 -3.76 18.70
N PHE A 9 -4.15 -3.57 19.71
CA PHE A 9 -4.39 -4.10 21.05
C PHE A 9 -5.68 -3.56 21.64
N ASP A 10 -5.89 -2.25 21.61
CA ASP A 10 -7.08 -1.60 22.14
C ASP A 10 -8.35 -2.01 21.38
N LEU A 11 -8.29 -2.10 20.04
CA LEU A 11 -9.40 -2.59 19.23
C LEU A 11 -9.72 -4.05 19.55
N SER A 12 -8.71 -4.88 19.80
CA SER A 12 -8.91 -6.29 20.18
C SER A 12 -9.64 -6.47 21.53
N LYS A 13 -9.62 -5.44 22.37
CA LYS A 13 -10.29 -5.34 23.67
C LYS A 13 -11.55 -4.49 23.63
N GLU A 14 -11.99 -4.09 22.43
CA GLU A 14 -13.18 -3.23 22.22
C GLU A 14 -13.09 -1.86 22.93
N LYS A 15 -11.87 -1.39 23.22
CA LYS A 15 -11.62 -0.11 23.90
C LYS A 15 -11.54 1.08 22.93
N THR A 16 -11.52 0.85 21.62
CA THR A 16 -11.39 1.88 20.61
C THR A 16 -12.10 1.52 19.32
N ASN A 17 -12.26 2.48 18.42
CA ASN A 17 -12.79 2.27 17.07
C ASN A 17 -11.69 1.86 16.09
N GLU A 18 -12.12 1.35 14.91
CA GLU A 18 -11.28 1.16 13.75
C GLU A 18 -10.57 2.46 13.36
N LEU A 19 -9.47 2.33 12.63
CA LEU A 19 -8.64 3.46 12.21
C LEU A 19 -8.37 3.38 10.71
N ILE A 20 -8.49 4.51 10.04
CA ILE A 20 -7.86 4.81 8.75
C ILE A 20 -6.99 6.03 8.98
N TRP A 21 -5.73 5.99 8.57
CA TRP A 21 -4.75 7.04 8.79
C TRP A 21 -3.87 7.23 7.56
N THR A 22 -3.95 8.38 6.94
CA THR A 22 -3.18 8.77 5.75
C THR A 22 -2.01 9.67 6.15
N LEU A 23 -0.89 9.52 5.46
CA LEU A 23 0.32 10.30 5.66
C LEU A 23 1.32 10.12 4.51
N GLU A 24 2.38 10.91 4.52
CA GLU A 24 3.62 10.67 3.79
C GLU A 24 4.75 10.35 4.76
N HIS A 25 5.73 9.56 4.33
CA HIS A 25 6.96 9.33 5.06
C HIS A 25 8.11 10.18 4.53
N ASN A 26 9.06 10.49 5.40
CA ASN A 26 10.42 10.78 4.95
C ASN A 26 11.00 9.53 4.25
N GLU A 27 12.08 9.71 3.48
CA GLU A 27 12.73 8.61 2.75
C GLU A 27 13.10 7.45 3.68
N ILE A 28 12.59 6.27 3.40
CA ILE A 28 12.84 5.08 4.19
C ILE A 28 12.64 3.81 3.37
N TYR A 29 13.52 2.82 3.56
CA TYR A 29 13.33 1.46 3.07
C TYR A 29 12.81 0.58 4.18
N THR A 30 11.78 -0.22 3.89
CA THR A 30 11.22 -1.15 4.86
C THR A 30 11.21 -2.57 4.32
N GLY A 31 11.62 -3.55 5.14
CA GLY A 31 11.49 -4.96 4.87
C GLY A 31 10.26 -5.53 5.59
N GLY A 32 9.38 -6.22 4.89
CA GLY A 32 8.24 -6.92 5.47
C GLY A 32 8.59 -8.35 5.92
N THR A 33 7.56 -9.13 6.29
CA THR A 33 7.76 -10.50 6.84
C THR A 33 8.35 -11.52 5.84
N SER A 34 8.31 -11.23 4.55
CA SER A 34 8.89 -12.04 3.48
C SER A 34 10.12 -11.38 2.85
N PHE A 35 10.73 -10.42 3.56
CA PHE A 35 11.93 -9.73 3.11
C PHE A 35 13.15 -10.67 3.08
N ASP A 36 13.91 -10.58 1.99
CA ASP A 36 15.20 -11.26 1.80
C ASP A 36 16.30 -10.20 1.61
N GLU A 37 17.42 -10.35 2.30
CA GLU A 37 18.57 -9.43 2.20
C GLU A 37 19.18 -9.40 0.79
N ASN A 38 19.02 -10.47 0.00
CA ASN A 38 19.41 -10.51 -1.41
C ASN A 38 18.59 -9.57 -2.31
N GLU A 39 17.49 -8.99 -1.79
CA GLU A 39 16.70 -7.97 -2.49
C GLU A 39 17.29 -6.57 -2.35
N ILE A 40 18.36 -6.37 -1.56
CA ILE A 40 19.11 -5.13 -1.44
C ILE A 40 20.20 -5.11 -2.52
N LEU A 41 20.07 -4.18 -3.47
CA LEU A 41 21.06 -3.99 -4.56
C LEU A 41 22.15 -2.98 -4.17
N ASP A 42 21.78 -1.92 -3.44
CA ASP A 42 22.70 -0.94 -2.89
C ASP A 42 22.88 -1.17 -1.37
N LYS A 43 24.04 -1.70 -0.98
CA LYS A 43 24.33 -2.01 0.44
C LYS A 43 24.49 -0.76 1.33
N LYS A 44 24.45 0.45 0.77
CA LYS A 44 24.51 1.70 1.55
C LYS A 44 23.16 2.12 2.14
N ILE A 45 22.06 1.55 1.66
CA ILE A 45 20.73 1.87 2.20
C ILE A 45 20.52 1.22 3.56
N ASN A 46 19.82 1.95 4.44
CA ASN A 46 19.35 1.39 5.71
C ASN A 46 17.92 0.86 5.53
N VAL A 47 17.70 -0.41 5.89
CA VAL A 47 16.40 -1.07 5.79
C VAL A 47 15.84 -1.34 7.18
N ILE A 48 14.69 -0.76 7.50
CA ILE A 48 13.98 -1.04 8.76
C ILE A 48 13.11 -2.27 8.58
N LYS A 49 13.41 -3.34 9.33
CA LYS A 49 12.57 -4.54 9.38
C LYS A 49 11.25 -4.24 10.10
N THR A 50 10.15 -4.63 9.49
CA THR A 50 8.80 -4.41 9.99
C THR A 50 8.02 -5.71 9.99
N ASN A 51 6.87 -5.71 10.67
CA ASN A 51 5.99 -6.87 10.70
C ASN A 51 4.84 -6.79 9.67
N ARG A 52 4.88 -5.84 8.70
CA ARG A 52 3.92 -5.80 7.58
C ARG A 52 4.07 -7.01 6.67
N GLY A 53 3.04 -7.32 5.91
CA GLY A 53 3.14 -8.30 4.83
C GLY A 53 4.06 -7.83 3.69
N GLY A 54 4.55 -8.81 2.91
CA GLY A 54 5.36 -8.57 1.72
C GLY A 54 6.85 -8.41 1.97
N LYS A 55 7.55 -7.97 0.92
CA LYS A 55 9.01 -7.92 0.80
C LYS A 55 9.54 -6.50 1.05
N ILE A 56 10.73 -6.18 0.48
CA ILE A 56 11.31 -4.84 0.58
C ILE A 56 10.55 -3.82 -0.26
N THR A 57 10.44 -2.59 0.23
CA THR A 57 9.91 -1.44 -0.52
C THR A 57 10.56 -0.14 -0.04
N TYR A 58 10.33 0.92 -0.81
CA TYR A 58 10.69 2.30 -0.48
C TYR A 58 9.43 3.10 -0.16
N HIS A 59 9.54 4.01 0.80
CA HIS A 59 8.58 5.06 1.08
C HIS A 59 9.29 6.42 1.12
N GLY A 60 8.62 7.47 0.66
CA GLY A 60 9.18 8.82 0.65
C GLY A 60 8.16 9.88 0.22
N PRO A 61 8.59 11.16 0.20
CA PRO A 61 7.73 12.27 -0.23
C PRO A 61 7.12 12.03 -1.61
N GLY A 62 5.88 12.47 -1.77
CA GLY A 62 5.11 12.25 -2.99
C GLY A 62 4.48 10.87 -3.10
N GLN A 63 4.49 10.07 -2.02
CA GLN A 63 3.82 8.78 -1.94
C GLN A 63 2.75 8.84 -0.84
N LEU A 64 1.48 8.69 -1.20
CA LEU A 64 0.39 8.62 -0.23
C LEU A 64 0.36 7.25 0.43
N ILE A 65 0.56 7.22 1.73
CA ILE A 65 0.43 6.01 2.56
C ILE A 65 -0.93 6.02 3.23
N CYS A 66 -1.64 4.90 3.16
CA CYS A 66 -2.85 4.68 3.93
C CYS A 66 -2.65 3.51 4.88
N TYR A 67 -2.45 3.83 6.15
CA TYR A 67 -2.48 2.85 7.24
C TYR A 67 -3.90 2.66 7.77
N PHE A 68 -4.17 1.47 8.28
CA PHE A 68 -5.46 1.17 8.91
C PHE A 68 -5.30 0.12 10.01
N VAL A 69 -6.33 0.07 10.88
CA VAL A 69 -6.56 -1.01 11.85
C VAL A 69 -8.06 -1.35 11.78
N ILE A 70 -8.40 -2.47 11.14
CA ILE A 70 -9.77 -2.84 10.74
C ILE A 70 -10.14 -4.21 11.30
N ASP A 71 -11.28 -4.32 11.97
CA ASP A 71 -11.79 -5.58 12.54
C ASP A 71 -12.53 -6.41 11.49
N LEU A 72 -11.87 -7.46 10.99
CA LEU A 72 -12.45 -8.39 10.02
C LEU A 72 -13.53 -9.31 10.63
N LYS A 73 -13.66 -9.39 11.94
CA LYS A 73 -14.77 -10.12 12.59
C LYS A 73 -16.12 -9.50 12.23
N LYS A 74 -16.14 -8.19 12.06
CA LYS A 74 -17.31 -7.43 11.60
C LYS A 74 -17.58 -7.60 10.09
N ARG A 75 -16.69 -8.29 9.33
CA ARG A 75 -16.67 -8.43 7.87
C ARG A 75 -16.50 -9.88 7.41
N LYS A 76 -17.19 -10.83 8.06
CA LYS A 76 -17.21 -12.27 7.73
C LYS A 76 -15.85 -12.98 7.82
N LYS A 77 -14.82 -12.38 8.45
CA LYS A 77 -13.45 -12.96 8.60
C LYS A 77 -12.85 -13.46 7.28
N ASP A 78 -13.01 -12.68 6.22
CA ASP A 78 -12.49 -13.02 4.88
C ASP A 78 -11.36 -12.06 4.48
N ILE A 79 -10.11 -12.58 4.55
CA ILE A 79 -8.91 -11.81 4.20
C ILE A 79 -8.86 -11.53 2.70
N ARG A 80 -9.28 -12.48 1.85
CA ARG A 80 -9.25 -12.30 0.39
C ARG A 80 -10.24 -11.23 -0.04
N LYS A 81 -11.46 -11.29 0.50
CA LYS A 81 -12.45 -10.24 0.28
C LYS A 81 -11.92 -8.88 0.75
N PHE A 82 -11.26 -8.80 1.89
CA PHE A 82 -10.69 -7.54 2.38
C PHE A 82 -9.58 -6.99 1.46
N ILE A 83 -8.70 -7.85 0.93
CA ILE A 83 -7.71 -7.43 -0.08
C ILE A 83 -8.42 -6.88 -1.33
N SER A 84 -9.47 -7.55 -1.82
CA SER A 84 -10.26 -7.05 -2.97
C SER A 84 -10.96 -5.71 -2.67
N VAL A 85 -11.36 -5.45 -1.43
CA VAL A 85 -11.88 -4.14 -1.00
C VAL A 85 -10.79 -3.06 -1.11
N ILE A 86 -9.57 -3.36 -0.68
CA ILE A 86 -8.44 -2.42 -0.81
C ILE A 86 -8.12 -2.17 -2.29
N GLU A 87 -7.99 -3.23 -3.08
CA GLU A 87 -7.72 -3.13 -4.52
C GLU A 87 -8.78 -2.28 -5.22
N LYS A 88 -10.05 -2.57 -4.98
CA LYS A 88 -11.17 -1.79 -5.51
C LYS A 88 -11.10 -0.32 -5.08
N THR A 89 -10.79 -0.06 -3.81
CA THR A 89 -10.68 1.31 -3.28
C THR A 89 -9.62 2.11 -4.03
N ILE A 90 -8.44 1.53 -4.24
CA ILE A 90 -7.35 2.19 -4.95
C ILE A 90 -7.74 2.42 -6.42
N ILE A 91 -8.30 1.40 -7.08
CA ILE A 91 -8.71 1.48 -8.49
C ILE A 91 -9.80 2.56 -8.68
N ASP A 92 -10.86 2.56 -7.87
CA ASP A 92 -11.93 3.55 -7.94
C ASP A 92 -11.38 4.98 -7.73
N THR A 93 -10.41 5.13 -6.82
CA THR A 93 -9.78 6.42 -6.53
C THR A 93 -8.94 6.93 -7.72
N ILE A 94 -8.12 6.07 -8.29
CA ILE A 94 -7.27 6.42 -9.44
C ILE A 94 -8.13 6.65 -10.69
N LYS A 95 -9.23 5.92 -10.85
CA LYS A 95 -10.18 6.07 -11.95
C LYS A 95 -10.82 7.47 -12.01
N PHE A 96 -11.02 8.14 -10.86
CA PHE A 96 -11.50 9.52 -10.79
C PHE A 96 -10.60 10.48 -11.60
N TYR A 97 -9.31 10.16 -11.74
CA TYR A 97 -8.33 10.92 -12.52
C TYR A 97 -8.21 10.47 -13.98
N ASN A 98 -9.14 9.62 -14.46
CA ASN A 98 -9.14 9.03 -15.80
C ASN A 98 -7.86 8.23 -16.10
N ILE A 99 -7.42 7.45 -15.13
CA ILE A 99 -6.32 6.48 -15.24
C ILE A 99 -6.90 5.09 -14.99
N ASP A 100 -6.75 4.19 -15.97
CA ASP A 100 -7.19 2.80 -15.86
C ASP A 100 -6.09 1.95 -15.23
N THR A 101 -6.42 1.31 -14.11
CA THR A 101 -5.52 0.42 -13.37
C THR A 101 -6.21 -0.90 -13.05
N PHE A 102 -5.44 -1.93 -12.73
CA PHE A 102 -5.98 -3.26 -12.48
C PHE A 102 -5.22 -4.00 -11.38
N PRO A 103 -5.85 -4.97 -10.69
CA PRO A 103 -5.20 -5.85 -9.72
C PRO A 103 -4.52 -7.02 -10.44
N ASP A 104 -3.45 -7.56 -9.87
CA ASP A 104 -2.82 -8.80 -10.34
C ASP A 104 -2.91 -9.88 -9.24
N LYS A 105 -3.60 -10.98 -9.53
CA LYS A 105 -3.80 -12.08 -8.57
C LYS A 105 -2.52 -12.78 -8.13
N LYS A 106 -1.48 -12.75 -8.95
CA LYS A 106 -0.17 -13.36 -8.64
C LYS A 106 0.75 -12.40 -7.89
N ASN A 107 0.64 -11.10 -8.19
CA ASN A 107 1.52 -10.06 -7.66
C ASN A 107 0.70 -8.96 -6.98
N ILE A 108 0.32 -9.17 -5.72
CA ILE A 108 -0.53 -8.26 -4.97
C ILE A 108 -0.06 -6.79 -5.12
N GLY A 109 -1.00 -5.91 -5.45
CA GLY A 109 -0.79 -4.50 -5.72
C GLY A 109 -1.64 -4.02 -6.90
N ILE A 110 -1.55 -2.73 -7.21
CA ILE A 110 -2.27 -2.14 -8.34
C ILE A 110 -1.28 -1.78 -9.44
N TRP A 111 -1.66 -2.14 -10.65
CA TRP A 111 -0.83 -2.13 -11.83
C TRP A 111 -1.40 -1.24 -12.93
N TYR A 112 -0.50 -0.67 -13.70
CA TYR A 112 -0.79 0.12 -14.89
C TYR A 112 -0.08 -0.50 -16.10
N ASN A 113 -0.76 -0.55 -17.24
CA ASN A 113 -0.19 -0.97 -18.51
C ASN A 113 0.10 0.28 -19.34
N ASP A 114 1.36 0.58 -19.61
CA ASP A 114 1.78 1.73 -20.43
C ASP A 114 1.84 1.42 -21.93
N GLY A 115 1.35 0.24 -22.33
CA GLY A 115 1.37 -0.24 -23.71
C GLY A 115 2.61 -1.08 -24.06
N SER A 116 3.73 -0.83 -23.39
CA SER A 116 4.97 -1.61 -23.56
C SER A 116 5.23 -2.55 -22.39
N ASP A 117 4.81 -2.17 -21.20
CA ASP A 117 5.17 -2.85 -19.96
C ASP A 117 4.11 -2.67 -18.87
N ILE A 118 4.09 -3.60 -17.92
CA ILE A 118 3.18 -3.54 -16.76
C ILE A 118 3.97 -3.08 -15.54
N LYS A 119 3.56 -1.94 -14.95
CA LYS A 119 4.27 -1.30 -13.84
C LYS A 119 3.35 -1.12 -12.63
N LYS A 120 3.93 -1.27 -11.45
CA LYS A 120 3.20 -1.13 -10.18
C LYS A 120 3.03 0.34 -9.82
N VAL A 121 1.79 0.79 -9.65
CA VAL A 121 1.44 2.15 -9.20
C VAL A 121 1.12 2.20 -7.71
N ALA A 122 0.65 1.08 -7.12
CA ALA A 122 0.40 1.01 -5.69
C ALA A 122 0.79 -0.36 -5.12
N ALA A 123 1.42 -0.33 -3.94
CA ALA A 123 1.85 -1.51 -3.19
C ALA A 123 0.92 -1.75 -2.00
N ILE A 124 0.60 -3.02 -1.73
CA ILE A 124 -0.27 -3.45 -0.62
C ILE A 124 0.54 -4.35 0.31
N GLY A 125 0.60 -4.00 1.61
CA GLY A 125 1.38 -4.71 2.61
C GLY A 125 0.59 -4.94 3.91
N VAL A 126 -0.48 -5.74 3.85
CA VAL A 126 -1.38 -6.02 4.97
C VAL A 126 -0.87 -7.15 5.84
N ARG A 127 -1.08 -7.04 7.13
CA ARG A 127 -0.97 -8.14 8.10
C ARG A 127 -2.29 -8.32 8.84
N VAL A 128 -2.58 -9.55 9.24
CA VAL A 128 -3.77 -9.87 10.04
C VAL A 128 -3.35 -10.57 11.32
N SER A 129 -3.82 -10.09 12.47
CA SER A 129 -3.66 -10.69 13.78
C SER A 129 -4.99 -10.71 14.51
N LYS A 130 -5.41 -11.87 15.03
CA LYS A 130 -6.70 -12.05 15.74
C LYS A 130 -7.90 -11.50 14.95
N TRP A 131 -7.88 -11.64 13.62
CA TRP A 131 -8.89 -11.10 12.70
C TRP A 131 -8.94 -9.56 12.66
N ILE A 132 -7.89 -8.89 13.07
CA ILE A 132 -7.71 -7.47 12.86
C ILE A 132 -6.64 -7.29 11.79
N ALA A 133 -7.01 -6.63 10.69
CA ALA A 133 -6.10 -6.25 9.62
C ALA A 133 -5.43 -4.93 9.95
N TYR A 134 -4.11 -4.82 9.75
CA TYR A 134 -3.34 -3.61 10.02
C TYR A 134 -2.16 -3.45 9.07
N HIS A 135 -1.41 -2.36 9.18
CA HIS A 135 -0.56 -1.77 8.16
C HIS A 135 -1.41 -1.14 7.06
N GLY A 136 -1.16 -1.41 5.76
CA GLY A 136 -1.89 -0.70 4.74
C GLY A 136 -1.33 -0.84 3.34
N PHE A 137 -1.38 0.26 2.60
CA PHE A 137 -0.93 0.34 1.22
C PHE A 137 -0.31 1.72 0.92
N ALA A 138 0.40 1.80 -0.19
CA ALA A 138 1.06 3.00 -0.68
C ALA A 138 0.70 3.26 -2.14
N ILE A 139 0.34 4.50 -2.50
CA ILE A 139 0.08 4.94 -3.86
C ILE A 139 1.20 5.89 -4.27
N ASN A 140 1.90 5.59 -5.36
CA ASN A 140 2.91 6.46 -5.92
C ASN A 140 2.22 7.62 -6.67
N ILE A 141 2.37 8.86 -6.18
CA ILE A 141 1.79 10.05 -6.82
C ILE A 141 2.83 10.74 -7.69
N ASN A 142 3.92 11.24 -7.08
CA ASN A 142 5.01 11.94 -7.75
C ASN A 142 6.38 11.68 -7.07
N ASN A 143 6.45 10.63 -6.25
CA ASN A 143 7.69 10.24 -5.54
C ASN A 143 8.83 9.88 -6.51
N ASP A 144 10.07 10.01 -6.04
CA ASP A 144 11.27 9.66 -6.82
C ASP A 144 11.37 8.15 -7.05
N LEU A 145 11.12 7.73 -8.28
CA LEU A 145 11.18 6.33 -8.71
C LEU A 145 12.62 5.78 -8.78
N ASN A 146 13.65 6.64 -8.83
CA ASN A 146 15.05 6.19 -8.85
C ASN A 146 15.43 5.47 -7.55
N LYS A 147 14.79 5.80 -6.44
CA LYS A 147 14.99 5.14 -5.15
C LYS A 147 14.72 3.63 -5.19
N TYR A 148 13.81 3.18 -6.06
CA TYR A 148 13.55 1.75 -6.24
C TYR A 148 14.69 0.99 -6.92
N LYS A 149 15.65 1.68 -7.59
CA LYS A 149 16.83 1.05 -8.20
C LYS A 149 17.79 0.43 -7.17
N SER A 150 17.70 0.87 -5.92
CA SER A 150 18.53 0.34 -4.83
C SER A 150 18.03 -1.01 -4.26
N ILE A 151 16.87 -1.50 -4.74
CA ILE A 151 16.23 -2.71 -4.24
C ILE A 151 15.62 -3.51 -5.38
N VAL A 152 15.23 -4.79 -5.11
CA VAL A 152 14.30 -5.55 -5.95
C VAL A 152 12.90 -5.36 -5.39
N PRO A 153 12.09 -4.39 -5.91
CA PRO A 153 10.83 -4.02 -5.27
C PRO A 153 9.86 -5.18 -5.29
N CYS A 154 9.30 -5.53 -4.14
CA CYS A 154 8.36 -6.65 -3.99
C CYS A 154 8.91 -8.00 -4.48
N GLY A 155 10.25 -8.15 -4.67
CA GLY A 155 10.87 -9.35 -5.23
C GLY A 155 10.54 -9.63 -6.69
N ILE A 156 10.04 -8.64 -7.43
CA ILE A 156 9.65 -8.78 -8.84
C ILE A 156 10.73 -8.11 -9.70
N LYS A 157 11.56 -8.93 -10.36
CA LYS A 157 12.69 -8.46 -11.17
C LYS A 157 12.27 -7.89 -12.53
N ASP A 158 11.16 -8.39 -13.05
CA ASP A 158 10.76 -8.17 -14.46
C ASP A 158 9.67 -7.10 -14.64
N LYS A 159 9.24 -6.44 -13.54
CA LYS A 159 8.21 -5.41 -13.59
C LYS A 159 8.67 -4.18 -12.85
N GLY A 160 8.53 -3.03 -13.51
CA GLY A 160 8.89 -1.73 -12.94
C GLY A 160 7.87 -1.17 -11.95
N VAL A 161 8.20 0.00 -11.42
CA VAL A 161 7.28 0.86 -10.67
C VAL A 161 6.99 2.11 -11.48
N ILE A 162 5.82 2.72 -11.23
CA ILE A 162 5.41 3.97 -11.88
C ILE A 162 4.66 4.83 -10.86
N ASN A 163 4.59 6.12 -11.09
CA ASN A 163 3.76 7.04 -10.30
C ASN A 163 2.68 7.69 -11.18
N LEU A 164 1.64 8.23 -10.55
CA LEU A 164 0.51 8.82 -11.24
C LEU A 164 0.90 10.00 -12.12
N ASN A 165 1.83 10.84 -11.64
CA ASN A 165 2.27 12.02 -12.39
C ASN A 165 3.03 11.68 -13.67
N THR A 166 3.73 10.54 -13.70
CA THR A 166 4.37 10.01 -14.92
C THR A 166 3.33 9.48 -15.90
N ILE A 167 2.25 8.84 -15.41
CA ILE A 167 1.16 8.35 -16.26
C ILE A 167 0.39 9.52 -16.88
N LYS A 168 0.03 10.49 -16.04
CA LYS A 168 -0.74 11.67 -16.46
C LYS A 168 -0.39 12.84 -15.55
N SER A 169 0.26 13.84 -16.11
CA SER A 169 0.61 15.06 -15.37
C SER A 169 -0.64 15.90 -15.16
N GLN A 170 -1.13 15.96 -13.91
CA GLN A 170 -2.28 16.73 -13.48
C GLN A 170 -2.26 16.96 -11.96
N ASP A 171 -3.22 17.70 -11.43
CA ASP A 171 -3.40 17.90 -10.00
C ASP A 171 -4.00 16.65 -9.32
N TYR A 172 -3.43 16.23 -8.19
CA TYR A 172 -3.84 15.11 -7.36
C TYR A 172 -4.18 15.53 -5.92
N ASN A 173 -4.40 16.82 -5.64
CA ASN A 173 -4.64 17.35 -4.28
C ASN A 173 -5.84 16.69 -3.59
N ASP A 174 -6.88 16.31 -4.34
CA ASP A 174 -8.07 15.65 -3.79
C ASP A 174 -7.92 14.11 -3.63
N LEU A 175 -6.76 13.52 -4.00
CA LEU A 175 -6.59 12.07 -4.04
C LEU A 175 -6.78 11.44 -2.66
N GLU A 176 -6.23 12.04 -1.62
CA GLU A 176 -6.38 11.57 -0.24
C GLU A 176 -7.84 11.55 0.20
N LYS A 177 -8.56 12.65 -0.03
CA LYS A 177 -9.99 12.76 0.29
C LYS A 177 -10.81 11.69 -0.43
N LYS A 178 -10.60 11.55 -1.74
CA LYS A 178 -11.28 10.53 -2.56
C LYS A 178 -10.96 9.11 -2.10
N LEU A 179 -9.71 8.86 -1.70
CA LEU A 179 -9.29 7.57 -1.17
C LEU A 179 -10.06 7.20 0.09
N ILE A 180 -10.15 8.12 1.05
CA ILE A 180 -10.86 7.90 2.31
C ILE A 180 -12.36 7.66 2.05
N GLU A 181 -12.99 8.48 1.20
CA GLU A 181 -14.40 8.33 0.82
C GLU A 181 -14.67 6.94 0.22
N ASN A 182 -13.88 6.53 -0.79
CA ASN A 182 -14.01 5.24 -1.45
C ASN A 182 -13.74 4.07 -0.49
N PHE A 183 -12.75 4.22 0.41
CA PHE A 183 -12.43 3.16 1.37
C PHE A 183 -13.58 2.94 2.34
N ILE A 184 -14.18 4.00 2.89
CA ILE A 184 -15.34 3.91 3.78
C ILE A 184 -16.53 3.27 3.07
N ILE A 185 -16.80 3.65 1.81
CA ILE A 185 -17.90 3.07 1.00
C ILE A 185 -17.65 1.58 0.76
N ASN A 186 -16.46 1.21 0.30
CA ASN A 186 -16.14 -0.16 -0.06
C ASN A 186 -16.01 -1.10 1.17
N LEU A 187 -15.70 -0.56 2.36
CA LEU A 187 -15.71 -1.32 3.62
C LEU A 187 -17.11 -1.71 4.09
N LYS A 188 -18.16 -1.02 3.65
CA LYS A 188 -19.56 -1.29 4.04
C LYS A 188 -20.22 -2.34 3.14
N ASN A 189 -19.68 -2.58 1.94
CA ASN A 189 -20.16 -3.54 0.94
C ASN A 189 -19.46 -4.91 1.09
#